data_6e4ea36bea25b56f31a45c32281fadd8
#
_entry.id   6e4ea36bea25b56f31a45c32281fadd8
#
_cell.length_a   1.000
_cell.length_b   1.000
_cell.length_c   1.000
_cell.angle_alpha   90.00
_cell.angle_beta   90.00
_cell.angle_gamma   90.00
#
_symmetry.space_group_name_H-M   'P 1'
#
loop_
_entity.id
_entity.type
_entity.pdbx_description
1 polymer ?
#
loop_
_entity_poly.entity_id
_entity_poly.type
_entity_poly.pdbx_seq_one_letter_code
_entity_poly.pdbx_strand_id
1 'polypeptide(L)'
;MEKQQLEALLKEMSLEEKVGQLFQIIGYYYVEEGKKFITGPDSGLNLSDENGALTGSVLGLQGAELSKKIQKEYMEHQPHHIPLLFMMDVIHGMKTIFPAPLAQAATFEPELTKEGSEIAAKEATAAGLHVAFSPMADLVRDPRWGRVVESFGEDPYLSSCFVKAQVEGFQGSDMKAPGKICACVKHFAGYGGAEAGIITR
;
A
#
# COMPACT_ATOMS: atom_id res chain seq x y z
N MET A 1 18.90 -1.98 -10.47
CA MET A 1 19.31 -3.30 -10.99
C MET A 1 18.91 -3.36 -12.46
N GLU A 2 19.82 -3.79 -13.31
CA GLU A 2 19.53 -3.93 -14.75
C GLU A 2 18.66 -5.17 -15.01
N LYS A 3 17.89 -5.15 -16.12
CA LYS A 3 16.96 -6.25 -16.45
C LYS A 3 17.64 -7.62 -16.48
N GLN A 4 18.85 -7.70 -17.02
CA GLN A 4 19.62 -8.96 -17.08
C GLN A 4 19.98 -9.49 -15.68
N GLN A 5 20.27 -8.60 -14.72
CA GLN A 5 20.56 -8.97 -13.33
C GLN A 5 19.30 -9.52 -12.63
N LEU A 6 18.13 -8.92 -12.91
CA LEU A 6 16.85 -9.41 -12.40
C LEU A 6 16.50 -10.79 -12.96
N GLU A 7 16.73 -11.00 -14.26
CA GLU A 7 16.50 -12.30 -14.91
C GLU A 7 17.45 -13.38 -14.37
N ALA A 8 18.71 -13.04 -14.07
CA ALA A 8 19.66 -13.96 -13.45
C ALA A 8 19.21 -14.33 -12.03
N LEU A 9 18.89 -13.35 -11.19
CA LEU A 9 18.36 -13.55 -9.84
C LEU A 9 17.13 -14.47 -9.86
N LEU A 10 16.17 -14.19 -10.75
CA LEU A 10 14.97 -14.99 -10.87
C LEU A 10 15.25 -16.45 -11.26
N LYS A 11 16.31 -16.72 -12.02
CA LYS A 11 16.74 -18.09 -12.36
C LYS A 11 17.38 -18.83 -11.19
N GLU A 12 18.07 -18.11 -10.31
CA GLU A 12 18.71 -18.68 -9.13
C GLU A 12 17.72 -19.02 -8.01
N MET A 13 16.60 -18.28 -7.92
CA MET A 13 15.57 -18.50 -6.92
C MET A 13 14.85 -19.83 -7.10
N SER A 14 14.56 -20.52 -5.99
CA SER A 14 13.67 -21.67 -5.95
C SER A 14 12.20 -21.27 -6.23
N LEU A 15 11.32 -22.23 -6.36
CA LEU A 15 9.89 -21.97 -6.51
C LEU A 15 9.31 -21.35 -5.24
N GLU A 16 9.70 -21.89 -4.09
CA GLU A 16 9.26 -21.41 -2.76
C GLU A 16 9.69 -19.96 -2.54
N GLU A 17 10.92 -19.62 -2.88
CA GLU A 17 11.42 -18.24 -2.78
C GLU A 17 10.65 -17.28 -3.70
N LYS A 18 10.35 -17.70 -4.94
CA LYS A 18 9.54 -16.91 -5.88
C LYS A 18 8.12 -16.69 -5.36
N VAL A 19 7.50 -17.75 -4.84
CA VAL A 19 6.15 -17.67 -4.27
C VAL A 19 6.18 -16.79 -3.01
N GLY A 20 7.19 -16.94 -2.15
CA GLY A 20 7.38 -16.12 -0.97
C GLY A 20 7.40 -14.62 -1.29
N GLN A 21 8.04 -14.20 -2.38
CA GLN A 21 8.06 -12.79 -2.80
C GLN A 21 6.66 -12.23 -3.15
N LEU A 22 5.68 -13.08 -3.41
CA LEU A 22 4.28 -12.68 -3.64
C LEU A 22 3.46 -12.58 -2.35
N PHE A 23 3.99 -13.08 -1.23
CA PHE A 23 3.32 -12.96 0.06
C PHE A 23 3.47 -11.57 0.66
N GLN A 24 2.38 -11.11 1.26
CA GLN A 24 2.36 -9.95 2.13
C GLN A 24 1.89 -10.38 3.51
N ILE A 25 2.65 -10.03 4.53
CA ILE A 25 2.28 -10.30 5.92
C ILE A 25 2.04 -9.01 6.69
N ILE A 26 1.30 -9.12 7.78
CA ILE A 26 1.02 -7.98 8.65
C ILE A 26 2.26 -7.61 9.48
N GLY A 27 2.53 -6.32 9.65
CA GLY A 27 3.73 -5.82 10.34
C GLY A 27 3.88 -6.28 11.78
N TYR A 28 2.79 -6.61 12.45
CA TYR A 28 2.80 -7.18 13.80
C TYR A 28 3.59 -8.49 13.92
N TYR A 29 3.80 -9.21 12.81
CA TYR A 29 4.64 -10.40 12.79
C TYR A 29 6.09 -10.11 13.21
N TYR A 30 6.61 -8.95 12.86
CA TYR A 30 7.99 -8.53 13.16
C TYR A 30 8.16 -7.82 14.51
N VAL A 31 7.07 -7.66 15.27
CA VAL A 31 7.10 -7.01 16.59
C VAL A 31 6.63 -8.01 17.64
N GLU A 32 7.50 -8.36 18.58
CA GLU A 32 7.24 -9.37 19.62
C GLU A 32 5.90 -9.19 20.35
N GLU A 33 5.60 -7.96 20.77
CA GLU A 33 4.32 -7.62 21.41
C GLU A 33 3.15 -7.69 20.43
N GLY A 34 3.41 -7.47 19.14
CA GLY A 34 2.40 -7.47 18.09
C GLY A 34 1.90 -8.85 17.71
N LYS A 35 2.73 -9.90 17.86
CA LYS A 35 2.32 -11.29 17.57
C LYS A 35 1.08 -11.73 18.37
N LYS A 36 0.85 -11.13 19.54
CA LYS A 36 -0.33 -11.40 20.39
C LYS A 36 -1.64 -10.83 19.82
N PHE A 37 -1.56 -9.91 18.88
CA PHE A 37 -2.70 -9.21 18.28
C PHE A 37 -3.04 -9.69 16.87
N ILE A 38 -2.35 -10.72 16.36
CA ILE A 38 -2.66 -11.30 15.05
C ILE A 38 -4.01 -12.00 15.14
N THR A 39 -4.99 -11.49 14.42
CA THR A 39 -6.36 -12.00 14.37
C THR A 39 -6.83 -12.16 12.93
N GLY A 40 -7.98 -12.78 12.73
CA GLY A 40 -8.55 -13.00 11.40
C GLY A 40 -7.80 -14.09 10.60
N PRO A 41 -7.78 -14.02 9.27
CA PRO A 41 -7.15 -15.04 8.42
C PRO A 41 -5.68 -15.31 8.76
N ASP A 42 -4.95 -14.27 9.15
CA ASP A 42 -3.52 -14.37 9.47
C ASP A 42 -3.24 -15.19 10.73
N SER A 43 -4.20 -15.28 11.67
CA SER A 43 -4.07 -16.10 12.86
C SER A 43 -4.06 -17.61 12.59
N GLY A 44 -4.61 -18.01 11.44
CA GLY A 44 -4.62 -19.40 10.96
C GLY A 44 -3.39 -19.77 10.12
N LEU A 45 -2.61 -18.78 9.69
CA LEU A 45 -1.35 -18.99 9.00
C LEU A 45 -0.29 -19.30 10.05
N ASN A 46 0.05 -20.58 10.22
CA ASN A 46 1.26 -20.98 10.93
C ASN A 46 2.48 -20.55 10.12
N LEU A 47 2.75 -19.23 10.12
CA LEU A 47 3.96 -18.70 9.51
C LEU A 47 5.14 -19.16 10.35
N SER A 48 5.89 -20.13 9.83
CA SER A 48 7.18 -20.47 10.39
C SER A 48 8.14 -19.29 10.17
N ASP A 49 9.18 -19.19 11.00
CA ASP A 49 10.22 -18.16 10.81
C ASP A 49 10.88 -18.29 9.42
N GLU A 50 10.94 -19.51 8.87
CA GLU A 50 11.41 -19.78 7.50
C GLU A 50 10.52 -19.12 6.42
N ASN A 51 9.20 -19.25 6.56
CA ASN A 51 8.26 -18.61 5.63
C ASN A 51 8.28 -17.08 5.75
N GLY A 52 8.46 -16.56 6.94
CA GLY A 52 8.65 -15.12 7.18
C GLY A 52 9.89 -14.56 6.48
N ALA A 53 10.97 -15.35 6.39
CA ALA A 53 12.20 -14.96 5.71
C ALA A 53 12.09 -14.88 4.17
N LEU A 54 11.04 -15.44 3.57
CA LEU A 54 10.81 -15.41 2.12
C LEU A 54 9.80 -14.35 1.67
N THR A 55 9.08 -13.74 2.60
CA THR A 55 8.02 -12.75 2.32
C THR A 55 8.55 -11.54 1.56
N GLY A 56 7.83 -11.10 0.52
CA GLY A 56 8.23 -9.94 -0.29
C GLY A 56 7.76 -8.59 0.28
N SER A 57 6.71 -8.57 1.11
CA SER A 57 6.14 -7.31 1.57
C SER A 57 5.46 -7.40 2.95
N VAL A 58 5.33 -6.24 3.57
CA VAL A 58 4.75 -6.06 4.90
C VAL A 58 3.72 -4.95 4.89
N LEU A 59 2.54 -5.22 5.43
CA LEU A 59 1.46 -4.25 5.58
C LEU A 59 1.44 -3.68 7.01
N GLY A 60 1.27 -2.35 7.10
CA GLY A 60 0.93 -1.68 8.35
C GLY A 60 2.08 -1.46 9.32
N LEU A 61 3.33 -1.60 8.87
CA LEU A 61 4.53 -1.25 9.64
C LEU A 61 5.04 0.11 9.21
N GLN A 62 5.28 1.00 10.18
CA GLN A 62 5.78 2.33 9.93
C GLN A 62 6.73 2.80 11.04
N GLY A 63 7.55 3.78 10.72
CA GLY A 63 8.53 4.35 11.62
C GLY A 63 9.95 4.09 11.14
N ALA A 64 10.70 5.18 10.85
CA ALA A 64 12.00 5.10 10.18
C ALA A 64 12.99 4.16 10.89
N GLU A 65 13.10 4.24 12.21
CA GLU A 65 14.02 3.41 12.97
C GLU A 65 13.59 1.94 12.99
N LEU A 66 12.29 1.68 13.17
CA LEU A 66 11.75 0.33 13.18
C LEU A 66 11.87 -0.32 11.81
N SER A 67 11.51 0.39 10.74
CA SER A 67 11.63 -0.11 9.37
C SER A 67 13.08 -0.42 9.00
N LYS A 68 14.05 0.43 9.37
CA LYS A 68 15.48 0.18 9.16
C LYS A 68 15.97 -1.05 9.91
N LYS A 69 15.58 -1.20 11.18
CA LYS A 69 15.95 -2.34 12.01
C LYS A 69 15.45 -3.63 11.37
N ILE A 70 14.14 -3.70 11.06
CA ILE A 70 13.53 -4.90 10.47
C ILE A 70 14.12 -5.19 9.10
N GLN A 71 14.32 -4.19 8.26
CA GLN A 71 14.92 -4.37 6.94
C GLN A 71 16.32 -4.99 7.03
N LYS A 72 17.14 -4.49 7.97
CA LYS A 72 18.48 -5.04 8.19
C LYS A 72 18.43 -6.49 8.63
N GLU A 73 17.66 -6.79 9.67
CA GLU A 73 17.50 -8.15 10.21
C GLU A 73 16.93 -9.11 9.15
N TYR A 74 15.94 -8.67 8.40
CA TYR A 74 15.37 -9.45 7.32
C TYR A 74 16.37 -9.78 6.23
N MET A 75 17.11 -8.79 5.72
CA MET A 75 18.10 -8.99 4.67
C MET A 75 19.27 -9.89 5.08
N GLU A 76 19.60 -9.96 6.36
CA GLU A 76 20.65 -10.87 6.87
C GLU A 76 20.23 -12.34 6.74
N HIS A 77 18.92 -12.65 6.77
CA HIS A 77 18.39 -14.01 6.71
C HIS A 77 17.79 -14.37 5.35
N GLN A 78 17.45 -13.39 4.52
CA GLN A 78 16.86 -13.61 3.21
C GLN A 78 17.92 -14.13 2.22
N PRO A 79 17.69 -15.27 1.54
CA PRO A 79 18.72 -15.98 0.76
C PRO A 79 19.42 -15.15 -0.31
N HIS A 80 18.70 -14.23 -0.93
CA HIS A 80 19.20 -13.38 -2.01
C HIS A 80 19.35 -11.91 -1.59
N HIS A 81 19.23 -11.61 -0.30
CA HIS A 81 19.25 -10.25 0.25
C HIS A 81 18.28 -9.29 -0.43
N ILE A 82 17.11 -9.80 -0.87
CA ILE A 82 16.04 -8.99 -1.46
C ILE A 82 15.35 -8.22 -0.33
N PRO A 83 15.27 -6.87 -0.40
CA PRO A 83 14.66 -6.10 0.65
C PRO A 83 13.13 -6.25 0.68
N LEU A 84 12.53 -6.13 1.88
CA LEU A 84 11.09 -6.04 2.06
C LEU A 84 10.52 -4.76 1.46
N LEU A 85 9.32 -4.84 0.90
CA LEU A 85 8.50 -3.68 0.60
C LEU A 85 7.59 -3.38 1.80
N PHE A 86 7.73 -2.21 2.39
CA PHE A 86 6.81 -1.73 3.43
C PHE A 86 5.65 -0.99 2.78
N MET A 87 4.44 -1.40 3.10
CA MET A 87 3.22 -0.91 2.47
C MET A 87 2.19 -0.51 3.52
N MET A 88 1.39 0.51 3.22
CA MET A 88 0.32 0.98 4.10
C MET A 88 -0.75 1.70 3.30
N ASP A 89 -1.97 1.75 3.84
CA ASP A 89 -2.99 2.66 3.35
C ASP A 89 -2.62 4.11 3.70
N VAL A 90 -2.51 4.96 2.68
CA VAL A 90 -2.25 6.41 2.80
C VAL A 90 -3.34 7.12 2.01
N ILE A 91 -4.60 6.98 2.46
CA ILE A 91 -5.78 7.35 1.67
C ILE A 91 -5.93 8.86 1.56
N HIS A 92 -5.77 9.57 2.69
CA HIS A 92 -5.91 11.02 2.72
C HIS A 92 -4.91 11.68 3.69
N GLY A 93 -3.68 11.21 3.65
CA GLY A 93 -2.58 11.71 4.47
C GLY A 93 -1.86 10.59 5.21
N MET A 94 -0.75 10.94 5.84
CA MET A 94 0.07 10.03 6.65
C MET A 94 0.17 10.55 8.08
N LYS A 95 1.05 11.50 8.34
CA LYS A 95 1.15 12.23 9.60
C LYS A 95 0.23 13.45 9.60
N THR A 96 0.24 14.20 8.51
CA THR A 96 -0.73 15.26 8.25
C THR A 96 -1.98 14.63 7.64
N ILE A 97 -3.12 14.82 8.27
CA ILE A 97 -4.41 14.27 7.82
C ILE A 97 -5.16 15.34 7.04
N PHE A 98 -5.45 15.04 5.79
CA PHE A 98 -6.25 15.85 4.88
C PHE A 98 -7.73 15.43 4.95
N PRO A 99 -8.66 16.23 4.38
CA PRO A 99 -10.05 15.81 4.24
C PRO A 99 -10.17 14.46 3.56
N ALA A 100 -11.18 13.67 3.93
CA ALA A 100 -11.44 12.38 3.27
C ALA A 100 -11.70 12.56 1.77
N PRO A 101 -11.44 11.55 0.91
CA PRO A 101 -11.54 11.67 -0.54
C PRO A 101 -12.87 12.23 -1.03
N LEU A 102 -13.99 11.82 -0.44
CA LEU A 102 -15.32 12.38 -0.79
C LEU A 102 -15.41 13.90 -0.52
N ALA A 103 -14.81 14.37 0.56
CA ALA A 103 -14.76 15.80 0.86
C ALA A 103 -13.77 16.54 -0.06
N GLN A 104 -12.67 15.90 -0.46
CA GLN A 104 -11.78 16.44 -1.47
C GLN A 104 -12.50 16.57 -2.82
N ALA A 105 -13.26 15.55 -3.23
CA ALA A 105 -14.05 15.59 -4.48
C ALA A 105 -15.08 16.71 -4.50
N ALA A 106 -15.66 17.05 -3.35
CA ALA A 106 -16.63 18.16 -3.22
C ALA A 106 -16.01 19.54 -3.48
N THR A 107 -14.69 19.67 -3.54
CA THR A 107 -14.03 20.91 -3.97
C THR A 107 -14.08 21.14 -5.46
N PHE A 108 -14.24 20.07 -6.27
CA PHE A 108 -14.09 20.05 -7.72
C PHE A 108 -12.69 20.51 -8.20
N GLU A 109 -11.69 20.49 -7.32
CA GLU A 109 -10.32 20.92 -7.60
C GLU A 109 -9.30 19.78 -7.37
N PRO A 110 -9.06 18.91 -8.37
CA PRO A 110 -8.11 17.78 -8.25
C PRO A 110 -6.69 18.18 -7.85
N GLU A 111 -6.24 19.39 -8.19
CA GLU A 111 -4.89 19.87 -7.86
C GLU A 111 -4.65 19.95 -6.35
N LEU A 112 -5.68 20.26 -5.54
CA LEU A 112 -5.57 20.22 -4.08
C LEU A 112 -5.28 18.81 -3.56
N THR A 113 -5.89 17.79 -4.18
CA THR A 113 -5.61 16.39 -3.86
C THR A 113 -4.18 16.00 -4.21
N LYS A 114 -3.67 16.48 -5.35
CA LYS A 114 -2.29 16.25 -5.76
C LYS A 114 -1.30 16.87 -4.76
N GLU A 115 -1.49 18.11 -4.37
CA GLU A 115 -0.64 18.79 -3.38
C GLU A 115 -0.66 18.06 -2.03
N GLY A 116 -1.83 17.68 -1.53
CA GLY A 116 -1.97 16.88 -0.32
C GLY A 116 -1.27 15.54 -0.41
N SER A 117 -1.34 14.89 -1.56
CA SER A 117 -0.68 13.61 -1.82
C SER A 117 0.84 13.72 -1.92
N GLU A 118 1.37 14.84 -2.42
CA GLU A 118 2.81 15.13 -2.39
C GLU A 118 3.35 15.25 -0.95
N ILE A 119 2.58 15.89 -0.07
CA ILE A 119 2.93 15.98 1.35
C ILE A 119 2.88 14.60 1.99
N ALA A 120 1.80 13.86 1.77
CA ALA A 120 1.63 12.50 2.29
C ALA A 120 2.74 11.56 1.82
N ALA A 121 3.18 11.65 0.56
CA ALA A 121 4.29 10.87 0.01
C ALA A 121 5.61 11.16 0.75
N LYS A 122 5.93 12.43 0.98
CA LYS A 122 7.13 12.84 1.74
C LYS A 122 7.11 12.28 3.16
N GLU A 123 5.98 12.36 3.83
CA GLU A 123 5.81 11.85 5.19
C GLU A 123 5.89 10.32 5.24
N ALA A 124 5.24 9.65 4.29
CA ALA A 124 5.22 8.19 4.18
C ALA A 124 6.61 7.61 3.90
N THR A 125 7.35 8.19 2.97
CA THR A 125 8.73 7.75 2.68
C THR A 125 9.68 8.04 3.83
N ALA A 126 9.50 9.16 4.53
CA ALA A 126 10.25 9.44 5.76
C ALA A 126 9.94 8.45 6.88
N ALA A 127 8.75 7.85 6.90
CA ALA A 127 8.37 6.79 7.81
C ALA A 127 8.83 5.38 7.35
N GLY A 128 9.49 5.26 6.20
CA GLY A 128 10.03 4.02 5.66
C GLY A 128 9.09 3.25 4.74
N LEU A 129 8.00 3.85 4.26
CA LEU A 129 7.05 3.20 3.35
C LEU A 129 7.52 3.32 1.90
N HIS A 130 7.19 2.29 1.10
CA HIS A 130 7.51 2.18 -0.32
C HIS A 130 6.27 2.21 -1.22
N VAL A 131 5.13 1.71 -0.73
CA VAL A 131 3.87 1.62 -1.48
C VAL A 131 2.71 2.12 -0.62
N ALA A 132 1.89 3.00 -1.19
CA ALA A 132 0.61 3.41 -0.65
C ALA A 132 -0.51 2.62 -1.34
N PHE A 133 -1.39 1.93 -0.58
CA PHE A 133 -2.61 1.32 -1.11
C PHE A 133 -3.69 2.37 -1.37
N SER A 134 -3.39 3.27 -2.28
CA SER A 134 -4.16 4.47 -2.63
C SER A 134 -3.79 4.91 -4.05
N PRO A 135 -4.68 5.52 -4.80
CA PRO A 135 -6.06 5.93 -4.50
C PRO A 135 -7.09 4.80 -4.57
N MET A 136 -8.27 5.05 -3.98
CA MET A 136 -9.44 4.23 -4.17
C MET A 136 -10.24 4.75 -5.36
N ALA A 137 -10.26 3.97 -6.45
CA ALA A 137 -10.90 4.33 -7.72
C ALA A 137 -12.31 3.72 -7.86
N ASP A 138 -12.86 3.18 -6.80
CA ASP A 138 -14.18 2.57 -6.79
C ASP A 138 -15.27 3.64 -6.88
N LEU A 139 -16.18 3.50 -7.85
CA LEU A 139 -17.31 4.39 -8.01
C LEU A 139 -18.43 4.02 -7.05
N VAL A 140 -18.94 4.99 -6.32
CA VAL A 140 -20.08 4.82 -5.43
C VAL A 140 -21.35 4.55 -6.27
N ARG A 141 -22.05 3.45 -5.95
CA ARG A 141 -23.36 3.13 -6.51
C ARG A 141 -24.48 3.32 -5.49
N ASP A 142 -24.19 2.99 -4.23
CA ASP A 142 -25.12 3.11 -3.11
C ASP A 142 -24.47 3.94 -1.99
N PRO A 143 -25.05 5.08 -1.59
CA PRO A 143 -24.50 5.93 -0.53
C PRO A 143 -24.48 5.26 0.86
N ARG A 144 -25.14 4.11 1.04
CA ARG A 144 -25.11 3.31 2.27
C ARG A 144 -23.89 2.40 2.36
N TRP A 145 -23.11 2.28 1.29
CA TRP A 145 -21.87 1.51 1.31
C TRP A 145 -20.88 2.07 2.33
N GLY A 146 -20.38 1.23 3.24
CA GLY A 146 -19.55 1.66 4.37
C GLY A 146 -18.23 2.35 4.02
N ARG A 147 -17.77 2.23 2.74
CA ARG A 147 -16.52 2.84 2.26
C ARG A 147 -16.73 4.04 1.33
N VAL A 148 -17.92 4.57 1.26
CA VAL A 148 -18.26 5.76 0.44
C VAL A 148 -17.27 6.91 0.68
N VAL A 149 -16.94 7.16 1.94
CA VAL A 149 -16.07 8.28 2.37
C VAL A 149 -14.65 8.19 1.80
N GLU A 150 -14.19 6.99 1.44
CA GLU A 150 -12.85 6.76 0.89
C GLU A 150 -12.78 6.96 -0.63
N SER A 151 -13.91 7.12 -1.32
CA SER A 151 -14.00 7.30 -2.77
C SER A 151 -14.18 8.77 -3.16
N PHE A 152 -13.97 9.07 -4.43
CA PHE A 152 -14.21 10.39 -5.00
C PHE A 152 -15.65 10.59 -5.54
N GLY A 153 -16.58 9.68 -5.19
CA GLY A 153 -18.00 9.79 -5.51
C GLY A 153 -18.48 8.88 -6.65
N GLU A 154 -19.58 9.28 -7.27
CA GLU A 154 -20.32 8.45 -8.24
C GLU A 154 -20.02 8.78 -9.71
N ASP A 155 -19.47 9.97 -9.99
CA ASP A 155 -19.15 10.40 -11.34
C ASP A 155 -17.83 9.82 -11.82
N PRO A 156 -17.80 9.04 -12.92
CA PRO A 156 -16.58 8.37 -13.38
C PRO A 156 -15.53 9.35 -13.92
N TYR A 157 -15.94 10.47 -14.52
CA TYR A 157 -15.01 11.45 -15.05
C TYR A 157 -14.32 12.22 -13.92
N LEU A 158 -15.10 12.76 -12.98
CA LEU A 158 -14.56 13.49 -11.83
C LEU A 158 -13.67 12.60 -10.99
N SER A 159 -14.11 11.38 -10.69
CA SER A 159 -13.31 10.39 -9.95
C SER A 159 -11.98 10.09 -10.66
N SER A 160 -11.99 9.94 -11.98
CA SER A 160 -10.77 9.72 -12.76
C SER A 160 -9.80 10.90 -12.67
N CYS A 161 -10.29 12.14 -12.64
CA CYS A 161 -9.46 13.33 -12.44
C CYS A 161 -8.76 13.33 -11.08
N PHE A 162 -9.50 13.02 -10.01
CA PHE A 162 -8.96 12.95 -8.65
C PHE A 162 -8.01 11.76 -8.47
N VAL A 163 -8.34 10.58 -8.98
CA VAL A 163 -7.45 9.40 -8.97
C VAL A 163 -6.13 9.70 -9.65
N LYS A 164 -6.18 10.33 -10.84
CA LYS A 164 -4.97 10.76 -11.56
C LYS A 164 -4.15 11.74 -10.74
N ALA A 165 -4.79 12.77 -10.18
CA ALA A 165 -4.13 13.78 -9.37
C ALA A 165 -3.43 13.17 -8.13
N GLN A 166 -4.09 12.23 -7.45
CA GLN A 166 -3.52 11.53 -6.31
C GLN A 166 -2.30 10.68 -6.69
N VAL A 167 -2.37 9.93 -7.79
CA VAL A 167 -1.23 9.15 -8.31
C VAL A 167 -0.07 10.07 -8.68
N GLU A 168 -0.34 11.18 -9.38
CA GLU A 168 0.69 12.16 -9.76
C GLU A 168 1.34 12.81 -8.52
N GLY A 169 0.57 13.09 -7.48
CA GLY A 169 1.10 13.60 -6.21
C GLY A 169 2.04 12.60 -5.53
N PHE A 170 1.61 11.35 -5.41
CA PHE A 170 2.43 10.29 -4.80
C PHE A 170 3.70 10.00 -5.58
N GLN A 171 3.61 9.84 -6.88
CA GLN A 171 4.71 9.36 -7.72
C GLN A 171 5.54 10.47 -8.34
N GLY A 172 4.96 11.65 -8.56
CA GLY A 172 5.59 12.73 -9.33
C GLY A 172 5.95 12.31 -10.75
N SER A 173 6.84 13.05 -11.37
CA SER A 173 7.38 12.75 -12.71
C SER A 173 8.59 11.79 -12.69
N ASP A 174 9.23 11.64 -11.55
CA ASP A 174 10.38 10.74 -11.35
C ASP A 174 10.23 10.01 -10.01
N MET A 175 9.94 8.72 -10.08
CA MET A 175 9.81 7.84 -8.91
C MET A 175 11.13 7.63 -8.13
N LYS A 176 12.27 7.98 -8.72
CA LYS A 176 13.58 7.91 -8.04
C LYS A 176 13.86 9.16 -7.21
N ALA A 177 13.07 10.22 -7.38
CA ALA A 177 13.21 11.43 -6.60
C ALA A 177 12.86 11.18 -5.12
N PRO A 178 13.58 11.80 -4.17
CA PRO A 178 13.26 11.69 -2.76
C PRO A 178 11.82 12.14 -2.44
N GLY A 179 11.18 11.45 -1.52
CA GLY A 179 9.82 11.79 -1.07
C GLY A 179 8.72 11.36 -2.05
N LYS A 180 9.00 10.41 -2.93
CA LYS A 180 8.02 9.79 -3.82
C LYS A 180 7.74 8.35 -3.41
N ILE A 181 6.46 7.94 -3.51
CA ILE A 181 5.98 6.62 -3.11
C ILE A 181 5.16 6.00 -4.24
N CYS A 182 5.24 4.69 -4.41
CA CYS A 182 4.40 3.99 -5.38
C CYS A 182 2.93 4.07 -4.97
N ALA A 183 2.06 4.49 -5.91
CA ALA A 183 0.62 4.38 -5.75
C ALA A 183 0.13 2.99 -6.17
N CYS A 184 -0.85 2.47 -5.44
CA CYS A 184 -1.56 1.24 -5.78
C CYS A 184 -3.05 1.55 -5.89
N VAL A 185 -3.50 1.79 -7.12
CA VAL A 185 -4.92 2.06 -7.40
C VAL A 185 -5.75 0.83 -7.06
N LYS A 186 -6.80 0.99 -6.26
CA LYS A 186 -7.64 -0.10 -5.78
C LYS A 186 -9.12 0.23 -5.94
N HIS A 187 -10.01 -0.76 -5.98
CA HIS A 187 -9.82 -2.20 -5.96
C HIS A 187 -10.12 -2.75 -7.35
N PHE A 188 -9.39 -3.74 -7.79
CA PHE A 188 -9.67 -4.39 -9.08
C PHE A 188 -10.63 -5.57 -8.83
N ALA A 189 -11.87 -5.57 -9.36
CA ALA A 189 -12.68 -4.46 -9.89
C ALA A 189 -14.14 -4.63 -9.41
N GLY A 190 -14.94 -3.54 -9.45
CA GLY A 190 -16.36 -3.63 -9.15
C GLY A 190 -16.73 -3.57 -7.66
N TYR A 191 -15.79 -3.25 -6.78
CA TYR A 191 -16.00 -3.22 -5.32
C TYR A 191 -17.02 -2.13 -4.89
N GLY A 192 -17.09 -1.03 -5.63
CA GLY A 192 -18.11 0.03 -5.42
C GLY A 192 -19.55 -0.37 -5.79
N GLY A 193 -19.76 -1.57 -6.34
CA GLY A 193 -21.09 -2.13 -6.62
C GLY A 193 -21.81 -2.72 -5.40
N ALA A 194 -21.24 -2.64 -4.20
CA ALA A 194 -21.88 -3.10 -2.98
C ALA A 194 -23.10 -2.24 -2.62
N GLU A 195 -24.23 -2.89 -2.32
CA GLU A 195 -25.45 -2.24 -1.84
C GLU A 195 -25.59 -2.41 -0.33
N ALA A 196 -25.72 -1.32 0.41
CA ALA A 196 -25.88 -1.30 1.88
C ALA A 196 -24.87 -2.20 2.64
N GLY A 197 -23.64 -2.33 2.14
CA GLY A 197 -22.63 -3.21 2.69
C GLY A 197 -22.75 -4.68 2.29
N ILE A 198 -23.74 -5.03 1.49
CA ILE A 198 -23.93 -6.37 0.92
C ILE A 198 -23.33 -6.37 -0.49
N ILE A 199 -22.43 -7.31 -0.77
CA ILE A 199 -21.94 -7.53 -2.13
C ILE A 199 -23.07 -8.20 -2.90
N THR A 200 -23.70 -7.46 -3.83
CA THR A 200 -24.65 -8.06 -4.77
C THR A 200 -23.90 -9.03 -5.70
N ARG A 201 -24.44 -10.22 -5.82
CA ARG A 201 -23.93 -11.28 -6.70
C ARG A 201 -24.13 -10.95 -8.17
#